data_1151bc826e11f35b0c0ecc849c782bef
#
_entry.id   1151bc826e11f35b0c0ecc849c782bef
#
_cell.length_a   1.000
_cell.length_b   1.000
_cell.length_c   1.000
_cell.angle_alpha   90.00
_cell.angle_beta   90.00
_cell.angle_gamma   90.00
#
_symmetry.space_group_name_H-M   'P 1'
#
loop_
_entity.id
_entity.type
_entity.pdbx_description
1 polymer ?
#
loop_
_entity_poly.entity_id
_entity_poly.type
_entity_poly.pdbx_seq_one_letter_code
_entity_poly.pdbx_strand_id
1 'polypeptide(L)'
;DLEAEELERAVGHSGRLPEEALGTRLRGVLPSDVVVHRVTRAPEGFDARFSALSRRYRYLVCDDPTRLDPLRRREVVALRSPLDVDAMNAATARLLGLRNFAAFCKKREGASTTRTLLRYDWERRDDGLLEATVRADAFCHSMVRALIGALVPVGERRRGVDFPVEVLTGLSRDPRVKV
;
A
#
# COMPACT_ATOMS: atom_id res chain seq x y z
N ASP A 1 -12.30 41.54 16.45
CA ASP A 1 -12.10 40.44 15.43
C ASP A 1 -11.88 39.14 16.17
N LEU A 2 -12.94 38.32 16.24
CA LEU A 2 -12.92 37.00 16.92
C LEU A 2 -11.79 36.11 16.45
N GLU A 3 -11.45 36.13 15.15
CA GLU A 3 -10.33 35.36 14.56
C GLU A 3 -8.96 35.83 15.08
N ALA A 4 -8.76 37.11 15.31
CA ALA A 4 -7.49 37.63 15.84
C ALA A 4 -7.30 37.26 17.32
N GLU A 5 -8.37 37.31 18.12
CA GLU A 5 -8.35 36.90 19.53
C GLU A 5 -8.16 35.37 19.69
N GLU A 6 -8.74 34.56 18.80
CA GLU A 6 -8.51 33.12 18.77
C GLU A 6 -7.07 32.78 18.36
N LEU A 7 -6.50 33.55 17.41
CA LEU A 7 -5.12 33.38 16.97
C LEU A 7 -4.14 33.74 18.09
N GLU A 8 -4.37 34.85 18.82
CA GLU A 8 -3.54 35.26 19.97
C GLU A 8 -3.61 34.24 21.11
N ARG A 9 -4.78 33.69 21.42
CA ARG A 9 -4.92 32.62 22.41
C ARG A 9 -4.21 31.34 21.97
N ALA A 10 -4.19 31.04 20.66
CA ALA A 10 -3.55 29.84 20.10
C ALA A 10 -2.01 29.94 20.09
N VAL A 11 -1.44 31.15 19.99
CA VAL A 11 0.01 31.39 19.92
C VAL A 11 0.69 31.20 21.29
N GLY A 12 -0.04 31.36 22.40
CA GLY A 12 0.48 31.16 23.75
C GLY A 12 1.74 32.02 24.07
N HIS A 13 2.42 31.69 25.18
CA HIS A 13 3.61 32.40 25.62
C HIS A 13 4.86 32.26 24.74
N SER A 14 4.85 31.33 23.77
CA SER A 14 6.01 31.06 22.91
C SER A 14 6.04 31.89 21.61
N GLY A 15 4.98 32.65 21.31
CA GLY A 15 4.86 33.41 20.06
C GLY A 15 4.80 32.53 18.77
N ARG A 16 4.65 31.22 18.91
CA ARG A 16 4.59 30.27 17.78
C ARG A 16 3.17 29.81 17.52
N LEU A 17 2.82 29.64 16.26
CA LEU A 17 1.56 29.01 15.88
C LEU A 17 1.46 27.55 16.43
N PRO A 18 0.26 27.07 16.82
CA PRO A 18 0.08 25.72 17.36
C PRO A 18 0.65 24.62 16.47
N GLU A 19 0.52 24.77 15.16
CA GLU A 19 1.02 23.82 14.16
C GLU A 19 2.56 23.74 14.17
N GLU A 20 3.24 24.88 14.31
CA GLU A 20 4.71 24.95 14.39
C GLU A 20 5.22 24.38 15.72
N ALA A 21 4.56 24.71 16.82
CA ALA A 21 4.88 24.20 18.14
C ALA A 21 4.71 22.67 18.19
N LEU A 22 3.60 22.14 17.63
CA LEU A 22 3.35 20.71 17.52
C LEU A 22 4.39 20.03 16.63
N GLY A 23 4.70 20.60 15.47
CA GLY A 23 5.73 20.06 14.56
C GLY A 23 7.10 19.95 15.22
N THR A 24 7.50 20.98 15.99
CA THR A 24 8.75 20.97 16.75
C THR A 24 8.75 19.91 17.85
N ARG A 25 7.66 19.78 18.60
CA ARG A 25 7.52 18.78 19.65
C ARG A 25 7.54 17.34 19.10
N LEU A 26 6.83 17.09 18.00
CA LEU A 26 6.81 15.78 17.35
C LEU A 26 8.22 15.37 16.89
N ARG A 27 8.98 16.27 16.28
CA ARG A 27 10.39 15.99 15.88
C ARG A 27 11.29 15.64 17.07
N GLY A 28 11.00 16.18 18.26
CA GLY A 28 11.79 15.89 19.46
C GLY A 28 11.42 14.60 20.20
N VAL A 29 10.21 14.05 19.99
CA VAL A 29 9.72 12.88 20.74
C VAL A 29 9.57 11.62 19.87
N LEU A 30 9.50 11.76 18.55
CA LEU A 30 9.39 10.61 17.64
C LEU A 30 10.75 9.96 17.41
N PRO A 31 10.78 8.63 17.19
CA PRO A 31 12.01 7.93 16.84
C PRO A 31 12.55 8.40 15.49
N SER A 32 13.85 8.21 15.25
CA SER A 32 14.58 8.74 14.08
C SER A 32 14.08 8.22 12.72
N ASP A 33 13.32 7.14 12.70
CA ASP A 33 12.68 6.56 11.51
C ASP A 33 11.30 7.14 11.20
N VAL A 34 10.82 8.09 12.02
CA VAL A 34 9.57 8.83 11.81
C VAL A 34 9.85 10.32 11.64
N VAL A 35 9.63 10.84 10.44
CA VAL A 35 9.87 12.25 10.11
C VAL A 35 8.56 12.98 9.85
N VAL A 36 8.31 14.04 10.62
CA VAL A 36 7.18 14.95 10.39
C VAL A 36 7.64 16.14 9.55
N HIS A 37 7.26 16.14 8.28
CA HIS A 37 7.61 17.22 7.35
C HIS A 37 6.81 18.50 7.60
N ARG A 38 5.51 18.36 7.84
CA ARG A 38 4.60 19.48 8.00
C ARG A 38 3.42 19.12 8.90
N VAL A 39 2.95 20.09 9.68
CA VAL A 39 1.70 20.07 10.42
C VAL A 39 0.83 21.20 9.88
N THR A 40 -0.43 20.92 9.60
CA THR A 40 -1.43 21.90 9.14
C THR A 40 -2.78 21.61 9.77
N ARG A 41 -3.63 22.61 9.88
CA ARG A 41 -5.03 22.38 10.25
C ARG A 41 -5.71 21.49 9.22
N ALA A 42 -6.50 20.55 9.70
CA ALA A 42 -7.35 19.74 8.85
C ALA A 42 -8.57 20.57 8.38
N PRO A 43 -9.09 20.33 7.17
CA PRO A 43 -10.37 20.89 6.75
C PRO A 43 -11.50 20.49 7.70
N GLU A 44 -12.53 21.35 7.78
CA GLU A 44 -13.72 21.04 8.56
C GLU A 44 -14.33 19.69 8.14
N GLY A 45 -14.80 18.88 9.07
CA GLY A 45 -15.34 17.55 8.82
C GLY A 45 -14.34 16.48 8.42
N PHE A 46 -13.01 16.78 8.43
CA PHE A 46 -11.98 15.78 8.12
C PHE A 46 -11.89 14.72 9.21
N ASP A 47 -12.00 13.48 8.83
CA ASP A 47 -11.74 12.31 9.67
C ASP A 47 -10.56 11.52 9.10
N ALA A 48 -9.52 11.34 9.91
CA ALA A 48 -8.27 10.66 9.48
C ALA A 48 -8.49 9.20 9.05
N ARG A 49 -9.56 8.55 9.53
CA ARG A 49 -9.91 7.17 9.19
C ARG A 49 -10.84 7.07 7.99
N PHE A 50 -11.84 7.95 7.90
CA PHE A 50 -12.93 7.82 6.94
C PHE A 50 -12.82 8.75 5.74
N SER A 51 -12.04 9.84 5.82
CA SER A 51 -11.84 10.77 4.70
C SER A 51 -10.89 10.26 3.61
N ALA A 52 -10.25 9.09 3.79
CA ALA A 52 -9.37 8.52 2.78
C ALA A 52 -10.17 7.93 1.62
N LEU A 53 -10.03 8.50 0.42
CA LEU A 53 -10.72 8.06 -0.80
C LEU A 53 -10.10 6.80 -1.43
N SER A 54 -8.82 6.59 -1.26
CA SER A 54 -8.11 5.41 -1.75
C SER A 54 -6.79 5.20 -0.99
N ARG A 55 -6.25 4.01 -1.09
CA ARG A 55 -4.92 3.66 -0.58
C ARG A 55 -4.08 3.12 -1.71
N ARG A 56 -2.81 3.51 -1.78
CA ARG A 56 -1.84 3.03 -2.76
C ARG A 56 -0.66 2.38 -2.03
N TYR A 57 -0.30 1.19 -2.49
CA TYR A 57 0.89 0.47 -2.06
C TYR A 57 1.86 0.34 -3.22
N ARG A 58 3.13 0.47 -2.93
CA ARG A 58 4.23 0.09 -3.81
C ARG A 58 4.93 -1.11 -3.20
N TYR A 59 5.23 -2.10 -4.02
CA TYR A 59 5.88 -3.33 -3.58
C TYR A 59 7.09 -3.59 -4.49
N LEU A 60 8.27 -3.67 -3.88
CA LEU A 60 9.52 -3.81 -4.62
C LEU A 60 9.99 -5.25 -4.58
N VAL A 61 10.37 -5.78 -5.74
CA VAL A 61 10.86 -7.14 -5.92
C VAL A 61 12.16 -7.10 -6.71
N CYS A 62 13.15 -7.85 -6.23
CA CYS A 62 14.35 -8.18 -6.97
C CYS A 62 14.24 -9.62 -7.45
N ASP A 63 14.13 -9.82 -8.76
CA ASP A 63 14.00 -11.14 -9.40
C ASP A 63 15.33 -11.64 -10.01
N ASP A 64 16.42 -10.92 -9.71
CA ASP A 64 17.79 -11.30 -10.01
C ASP A 64 18.64 -11.19 -8.73
N PRO A 65 18.97 -12.32 -8.06
CA PRO A 65 19.73 -12.30 -6.82
C PRO A 65 21.08 -11.60 -6.89
N THR A 66 21.68 -11.51 -8.10
CA THR A 66 22.99 -10.88 -8.29
C THR A 66 22.92 -9.34 -8.20
N ARG A 67 21.71 -8.78 -8.32
CA ARG A 67 21.43 -7.33 -8.28
C ARG A 67 20.85 -6.87 -6.95
N LEU A 68 20.67 -7.78 -5.99
CA LEU A 68 20.10 -7.42 -4.68
C LEU A 68 21.09 -6.57 -3.88
N ASP A 69 20.70 -5.34 -3.56
CA ASP A 69 21.41 -4.50 -2.61
C ASP A 69 21.11 -4.93 -1.16
N PRO A 70 22.10 -5.40 -0.38
CA PRO A 70 21.89 -5.81 1.01
C PRO A 70 21.37 -4.67 1.91
N LEU A 71 21.65 -3.42 1.59
CA LEU A 71 21.15 -2.26 2.35
C LEU A 71 19.63 -2.09 2.20
N ARG A 72 19.07 -2.57 1.11
CA ARG A 72 17.64 -2.50 0.79
C ARG A 72 16.84 -3.74 1.22
N ARG A 73 17.45 -4.69 1.93
CA ARG A 73 16.82 -5.97 2.33
C ARG A 73 15.53 -5.86 3.13
N ARG A 74 15.24 -4.69 3.72
CA ARG A 74 14.01 -4.46 4.51
C ARG A 74 12.83 -3.96 3.65
N GLU A 75 13.09 -3.46 2.46
CA GLU A 75 12.08 -2.90 1.57
C GLU A 75 11.88 -3.69 0.27
N VAL A 76 12.86 -4.52 -0.11
CA VAL A 76 12.86 -5.28 -1.36
C VAL A 76 12.73 -6.77 -1.05
N VAL A 77 11.76 -7.43 -1.68
CA VAL A 77 11.62 -8.89 -1.63
C VAL A 77 12.49 -9.52 -2.70
N ALA A 78 13.40 -10.41 -2.29
CA ALA A 78 14.26 -11.16 -3.21
C ALA A 78 13.56 -12.44 -3.68
N LEU A 79 13.51 -12.63 -4.99
CA LEU A 79 13.10 -13.88 -5.65
C LEU A 79 14.31 -14.50 -6.35
N ARG A 80 14.20 -15.79 -6.66
CA ARG A 80 15.32 -16.56 -7.26
C ARG A 80 15.21 -16.73 -8.77
N SER A 81 14.11 -16.31 -9.34
CA SER A 81 13.79 -16.51 -10.76
C SER A 81 13.29 -15.21 -11.38
N PRO A 82 13.69 -14.91 -12.63
CA PRO A 82 13.17 -13.76 -13.36
C PRO A 82 11.66 -13.88 -13.57
N LEU A 83 11.00 -12.72 -13.56
CA LEU A 83 9.55 -12.63 -13.72
C LEU A 83 9.17 -12.07 -15.09
N ASP A 84 8.17 -12.67 -15.71
CA ASP A 84 7.52 -12.18 -16.91
C ASP A 84 6.51 -11.07 -16.56
N VAL A 85 6.93 -9.81 -16.71
CA VAL A 85 6.14 -8.63 -16.38
C VAL A 85 4.89 -8.51 -17.25
N ASP A 86 5.00 -8.86 -18.52
CA ASP A 86 3.87 -8.78 -19.47
C ASP A 86 2.76 -9.77 -19.09
N ALA A 87 3.14 -11.01 -18.78
CA ALA A 87 2.19 -12.02 -18.29
C ALA A 87 1.54 -11.58 -16.96
N MET A 88 2.32 -10.97 -16.05
CA MET A 88 1.79 -10.44 -14.79
C MET A 88 0.80 -9.31 -15.05
N ASN A 89 1.10 -8.36 -15.91
CA ASN A 89 0.20 -7.26 -16.26
C ASN A 89 -1.08 -7.73 -16.96
N ALA A 90 -0.97 -8.74 -17.85
CA ALA A 90 -2.15 -9.35 -18.45
C ALA A 90 -3.08 -9.99 -17.40
N ALA A 91 -2.50 -10.59 -16.36
CA ALA A 91 -3.27 -11.19 -15.26
C ALA A 91 -3.88 -10.11 -14.33
N THR A 92 -3.15 -9.04 -14.00
CA THR A 92 -3.66 -7.96 -13.12
C THR A 92 -4.83 -7.20 -13.73
N ALA A 93 -4.83 -6.97 -15.03
CA ALA A 93 -5.91 -6.28 -15.75
C ALA A 93 -7.28 -6.95 -15.50
N ARG A 94 -7.30 -8.26 -15.31
CA ARG A 94 -8.52 -9.05 -15.07
C ARG A 94 -9.07 -8.97 -13.64
N LEU A 95 -8.28 -8.44 -12.70
CA LEU A 95 -8.66 -8.27 -11.30
C LEU A 95 -9.29 -6.89 -11.02
N LEU A 96 -9.17 -5.95 -11.94
CA LEU A 96 -9.62 -4.56 -11.73
C LEU A 96 -11.15 -4.46 -11.55
N GLY A 97 -11.56 -3.37 -10.90
CA GLY A 97 -12.95 -3.03 -10.63
C GLY A 97 -13.47 -3.54 -9.28
N LEU A 98 -14.78 -3.46 -9.11
CA LEU A 98 -15.48 -3.90 -7.90
C LEU A 98 -15.60 -5.42 -7.87
N ARG A 99 -14.95 -6.07 -6.91
CA ARG A 99 -14.90 -7.52 -6.75
C ARG A 99 -14.95 -7.94 -5.29
N ASN A 100 -15.33 -9.19 -5.04
CA ASN A 100 -15.18 -9.82 -3.73
C ASN A 100 -13.78 -10.47 -3.63
N PHE A 101 -12.90 -9.87 -2.83
CA PHE A 101 -11.53 -10.35 -2.61
C PHE A 101 -11.40 -11.29 -1.40
N ALA A 102 -12.45 -12.01 -1.00
CA ALA A 102 -12.42 -12.90 0.15
C ALA A 102 -11.26 -13.91 0.11
N ALA A 103 -10.96 -14.46 -1.06
CA ALA A 103 -9.86 -15.40 -1.26
C ALA A 103 -8.45 -14.80 -1.01
N PHE A 104 -8.32 -13.48 -1.09
CA PHE A 104 -7.08 -12.74 -0.82
C PHE A 104 -7.01 -12.14 0.59
N CYS A 105 -8.06 -12.29 1.40
CA CYS A 105 -8.17 -11.65 2.70
C CYS A 105 -8.00 -12.66 3.84
N LYS A 106 -7.34 -12.23 4.93
CA LYS A 106 -7.48 -12.94 6.19
C LYS A 106 -8.86 -12.60 6.77
N LYS A 107 -9.66 -13.62 7.06
CA LYS A 107 -11.02 -13.45 7.61
C LYS A 107 -10.98 -12.59 8.87
N ARG A 108 -11.88 -11.62 8.94
CA ARG A 108 -12.15 -10.80 10.11
C ARG A 108 -13.65 -10.60 10.22
N GLU A 109 -14.21 -10.86 11.39
CA GLU A 109 -15.63 -10.71 11.67
C GLU A 109 -16.08 -9.26 11.44
N GLY A 110 -17.24 -9.09 10.82
CA GLY A 110 -17.83 -7.77 10.52
C GLY A 110 -17.11 -6.97 9.42
N ALA A 111 -16.03 -7.48 8.81
CA ALA A 111 -15.30 -6.76 7.77
C ALA A 111 -15.74 -7.19 6.37
N SER A 112 -16.12 -6.21 5.54
CA SER A 112 -16.38 -6.45 4.10
C SER A 112 -15.09 -6.86 3.37
N THR A 113 -15.22 -7.79 2.43
CA THR A 113 -14.14 -8.20 1.50
C THR A 113 -14.36 -7.70 0.08
N THR A 114 -15.50 -7.03 -0.17
CA THR A 114 -15.79 -6.38 -1.45
C THR A 114 -15.00 -5.07 -1.53
N ARG A 115 -14.19 -4.90 -2.58
CA ARG A 115 -13.31 -3.75 -2.79
C ARG A 115 -13.28 -3.36 -4.26
N THR A 116 -13.02 -2.08 -4.52
CA THR A 116 -12.75 -1.58 -5.87
C THR A 116 -11.25 -1.49 -6.07
N LEU A 117 -10.68 -2.45 -6.81
CA LEU A 117 -9.28 -2.40 -7.23
C LEU A 117 -9.16 -1.42 -8.40
N LEU A 118 -8.51 -0.27 -8.15
CA LEU A 118 -8.45 0.86 -9.08
C LEU A 118 -7.24 0.78 -10.01
N ARG A 119 -6.13 0.21 -9.52
CA ARG A 119 -4.89 0.04 -10.27
C ARG A 119 -4.12 -1.17 -9.72
N TYR A 120 -3.59 -1.98 -10.62
CA TYR A 120 -2.63 -3.01 -10.29
C TYR A 120 -1.77 -3.30 -11.51
N ASP A 121 -0.56 -2.81 -11.49
CA ASP A 121 0.41 -2.96 -12.56
C ASP A 121 1.82 -3.20 -12.01
N TRP A 122 2.66 -3.75 -12.88
CA TRP A 122 4.06 -4.03 -12.64
C TRP A 122 4.92 -3.34 -13.68
N GLU A 123 6.03 -2.79 -13.25
CA GLU A 123 7.02 -2.19 -14.13
C GLU A 123 8.43 -2.57 -13.71
N ARG A 124 9.35 -2.71 -14.69
CA ARG A 124 10.76 -2.84 -14.41
C ARG A 124 11.39 -1.45 -14.40
N ARG A 125 12.00 -1.11 -13.28
CA ARG A 125 12.65 0.17 -13.05
C ARG A 125 14.06 0.21 -13.66
N ASP A 126 14.62 1.39 -13.77
CA ASP A 126 15.99 1.60 -14.28
C ASP A 126 17.05 0.93 -13.40
N ASP A 127 16.80 0.81 -12.08
CA ASP A 127 17.65 0.08 -11.13
C ASP A 127 17.52 -1.44 -11.26
N GLY A 128 16.68 -1.93 -12.17
CA GLY A 128 16.42 -3.34 -12.47
C GLY A 128 15.45 -4.02 -11.52
N LEU A 129 14.98 -3.35 -10.47
CA LEU A 129 13.94 -3.87 -9.61
C LEU A 129 12.59 -3.87 -10.32
N LEU A 130 11.72 -4.76 -9.90
CA LEU A 130 10.31 -4.73 -10.26
C LEU A 130 9.52 -3.97 -9.20
N GLU A 131 8.66 -3.07 -9.65
CA GLU A 131 7.74 -2.35 -8.79
C GLU A 131 6.30 -2.72 -9.14
N ALA A 132 5.55 -3.22 -8.14
CA ALA A 132 4.10 -3.31 -8.23
C ALA A 132 3.45 -2.06 -7.63
N THR A 133 2.56 -1.43 -8.38
CA THR A 133 1.66 -0.40 -7.86
C THR A 133 0.26 -1.00 -7.69
N VAL A 134 -0.25 -1.00 -6.46
CA VAL A 134 -1.59 -1.50 -6.14
C VAL A 134 -2.39 -0.37 -5.48
N ARG A 135 -3.52 0.02 -6.08
CA ARG A 135 -4.42 1.05 -5.56
C ARG A 135 -5.85 0.53 -5.49
N ALA A 136 -6.51 0.74 -4.36
CA ALA A 136 -7.92 0.39 -4.15
C ALA A 136 -8.61 1.44 -3.25
N ASP A 137 -9.94 1.42 -3.21
CA ASP A 137 -10.76 2.18 -2.25
C ASP A 137 -10.33 1.86 -0.80
N ALA A 138 -10.18 0.57 -0.50
CA ALA A 138 -9.63 0.06 0.75
C ALA A 138 -9.03 -1.33 0.52
N PHE A 139 -8.31 -1.85 1.52
CA PHE A 139 -7.77 -3.20 1.51
C PHE A 139 -8.25 -3.96 2.75
N CYS A 140 -8.63 -5.21 2.59
CA CYS A 140 -8.81 -6.11 3.71
C CYS A 140 -7.45 -6.65 4.19
N HIS A 141 -7.44 -7.24 5.37
CA HIS A 141 -6.20 -7.70 6.00
C HIS A 141 -5.45 -8.71 5.12
N SER A 142 -4.17 -8.47 4.88
CA SER A 142 -3.24 -9.24 4.03
C SER A 142 -3.53 -9.21 2.52
N MET A 143 -4.54 -8.47 2.03
CA MET A 143 -4.95 -8.47 0.62
C MET A 143 -3.80 -8.14 -0.35
N VAL A 144 -3.05 -7.07 -0.11
CA VAL A 144 -1.93 -6.67 -1.00
C VAL A 144 -0.91 -7.78 -1.11
N ARG A 145 -0.46 -8.35 0.01
CA ARG A 145 0.51 -9.46 0.00
C ARG A 145 -0.02 -10.69 -0.72
N ALA A 146 -1.30 -11.01 -0.56
CA ALA A 146 -1.92 -12.13 -1.26
C ALA A 146 -2.04 -11.88 -2.76
N LEU A 147 -2.37 -10.66 -3.19
CA LEU A 147 -2.35 -10.26 -4.58
C LEU A 147 -0.95 -10.45 -5.20
N ILE A 148 0.09 -9.95 -4.53
CA ILE A 148 1.49 -10.16 -4.96
C ILE A 148 1.82 -11.66 -5.04
N GLY A 149 1.49 -12.43 -3.99
CA GLY A 149 1.75 -13.88 -3.93
C GLY A 149 1.02 -14.70 -5.00
N ALA A 150 -0.11 -14.22 -5.51
CA ALA A 150 -0.81 -14.86 -6.63
C ALA A 150 -0.17 -14.53 -7.99
N LEU A 151 0.49 -13.39 -8.12
CA LEU A 151 1.12 -12.96 -9.36
C LEU A 151 2.53 -13.55 -9.56
N VAL A 152 3.29 -13.77 -8.49
CA VAL A 152 4.64 -14.35 -8.58
C VAL A 152 4.65 -15.67 -9.36
N PRO A 153 3.77 -16.67 -9.10
CA PRO A 153 3.75 -17.90 -9.90
C PRO A 153 3.37 -17.70 -11.38
N VAL A 154 2.67 -16.61 -11.72
CA VAL A 154 2.38 -16.22 -13.11
C VAL A 154 3.63 -15.68 -13.77
N GLY A 155 4.33 -14.76 -13.11
CA GLY A 155 5.60 -14.20 -13.59
C GLY A 155 6.68 -15.26 -13.75
N GLU A 156 6.75 -16.25 -12.85
CA GLU A 156 7.64 -17.42 -12.97
C GLU A 156 7.18 -18.44 -14.02
N ARG A 157 6.07 -18.19 -14.76
CA ARG A 157 5.48 -19.10 -15.75
C ARG A 157 5.09 -20.48 -15.20
N ARG A 158 4.92 -20.61 -13.89
CA ARG A 158 4.42 -21.83 -13.21
C ARG A 158 2.90 -21.91 -13.20
N ARG A 159 2.21 -20.78 -13.44
CA ARG A 159 0.76 -20.67 -13.57
C ARG A 159 0.41 -19.79 -14.76
N GLY A 160 -0.75 -20.06 -15.37
CA GLY A 160 -1.29 -19.22 -16.43
C GLY A 160 -1.82 -17.88 -15.93
N VAL A 161 -2.05 -16.94 -16.84
CA VAL A 161 -2.59 -15.60 -16.56
C VAL A 161 -3.97 -15.60 -15.92
N ASP A 162 -4.72 -16.71 -16.02
CA ASP A 162 -6.03 -16.88 -15.41
C ASP A 162 -5.97 -17.22 -13.92
N PHE A 163 -4.84 -17.69 -13.41
CA PHE A 163 -4.70 -18.18 -12.05
C PHE A 163 -5.19 -17.20 -10.98
N PRO A 164 -4.86 -15.87 -11.01
CA PRO A 164 -5.38 -14.95 -10.00
C PRO A 164 -6.91 -14.78 -10.07
N VAL A 165 -7.53 -14.92 -11.24
CA VAL A 165 -8.99 -14.88 -11.39
C VAL A 165 -9.61 -16.18 -10.86
N GLU A 166 -9.01 -17.34 -11.10
CA GLU A 166 -9.44 -18.60 -10.48
C GLU A 166 -9.42 -18.50 -8.94
N VAL A 167 -8.36 -17.90 -8.37
CA VAL A 167 -8.28 -17.64 -6.93
C VAL A 167 -9.40 -16.70 -6.50
N LEU A 168 -9.68 -15.64 -7.26
CA LEU A 168 -10.72 -14.65 -6.96
C LEU A 168 -12.11 -15.27 -6.84
N THR A 169 -12.41 -16.32 -7.62
CA THR A 169 -13.72 -17.02 -7.57
C THR A 169 -13.93 -17.79 -6.27
N GLY A 170 -12.88 -18.05 -5.50
CA GLY A 170 -12.96 -18.68 -4.19
C GLY A 170 -13.56 -17.74 -3.14
N LEU A 171 -14.34 -18.29 -2.21
CA LEU A 171 -14.95 -17.53 -1.10
C LEU A 171 -14.11 -17.59 0.18
N SER A 172 -12.99 -18.27 0.16
CA SER A 172 -12.06 -18.43 1.28
C SER A 172 -10.63 -18.31 0.81
N ARG A 173 -9.72 -18.04 1.76
CA ARG A 173 -8.29 -17.89 1.46
C ARG A 173 -7.74 -19.12 0.75
N ASP A 174 -7.15 -18.92 -0.42
CA ASP A 174 -6.58 -20.00 -1.23
C ASP A 174 -5.20 -20.38 -0.68
N PRO A 175 -4.96 -21.64 -0.29
CA PRO A 175 -3.68 -22.11 0.26
C PRO A 175 -2.54 -22.11 -0.79
N ARG A 176 -2.87 -22.04 -2.08
CA ARG A 176 -1.90 -21.97 -3.18
C ARG A 176 -1.23 -20.58 -3.25
N VAL A 177 -1.85 -19.55 -2.63
CA VAL A 177 -1.32 -18.19 -2.57
C VAL A 177 -0.42 -18.06 -1.35
N LYS A 178 0.88 -18.05 -1.56
CA LYS A 178 1.87 -17.79 -0.51
C LYS A 178 1.94 -16.28 -0.23
N VAL A 179 2.01 -15.89 1.06
CA VAL A 179 1.96 -14.49 1.51
C VAL A 179 3.17 -14.19 2.39
#